data_34e2cb85da822d9f2f6784a02dbfd0c4
#
_entry.id   34e2cb85da822d9f2f6784a02dbfd0c4
#
_cell.length_a   1.000
_cell.length_b   1.000
_cell.length_c   1.000
_cell.angle_alpha   90.00
_cell.angle_beta   90.00
_cell.angle_gamma   90.00
#
_symmetry.space_group_name_H-M   'P 1'
#
loop_
_entity.id
_entity.type
_entity.pdbx_description
1 polymer ?
#
loop_
_entity_poly.entity_id
_entity_poly.type
_entity_poly.pdbx_seq_one_letter_code
_entity_poly.pdbx_strand_id
1 'polypeptide(L)'
;KWLYDKIGQAAWACADPGVQFDTTINEWHTCPKDGRINASNPCSEYMFLDDTACNLASINLIHFINDSGHFNEEKFAHACELMTIVLEISVTMAQFPSDEIAKRSWEYRTLGLGFANLGTLLMVKGISYDSDEARSIAGGISAIMCGTAYETSAKLAKHLGPFNRYEHNKDDMLRVIRNHRRAAYNVSNEEYEKLEITPVGIDENL
;
A
#
# COMPACT_ATOMS: atom_id res chain seq x y z
N LYS A 1 24.48 -6.55 17.63
CA LYS A 1 25.47 -6.45 16.55
C LYS A 1 25.67 -7.81 15.87
N TRP A 2 26.12 -8.86 16.58
CA TRP A 2 26.40 -10.19 16.00
C TRP A 2 25.20 -10.76 15.20
N LEU A 3 23.99 -10.70 15.73
CA LEU A 3 22.77 -11.17 15.02
C LEU A 3 22.53 -10.37 13.73
N TYR A 4 22.65 -9.05 13.80
CA TYR A 4 22.49 -8.17 12.63
C TYR A 4 23.51 -8.47 11.54
N ASP A 5 24.79 -8.67 11.93
CA ASP A 5 25.85 -9.05 10.99
C ASP A 5 25.54 -10.40 10.29
N LYS A 6 24.96 -11.38 11.04
CA LYS A 6 24.53 -12.66 10.47
C LYS A 6 23.35 -12.52 9.51
N ILE A 7 22.36 -11.71 9.87
CA ILE A 7 21.23 -11.39 8.97
C ILE A 7 21.76 -10.75 7.69
N GLY A 8 22.64 -9.76 7.78
CA GLY A 8 23.22 -9.10 6.62
C GLY A 8 24.02 -10.04 5.72
N GLN A 9 24.83 -10.94 6.30
CA GLN A 9 25.57 -11.95 5.55
C GLN A 9 24.65 -12.94 4.81
N ALA A 10 23.59 -13.41 5.48
CA ALA A 10 22.63 -14.34 4.89
C ALA A 10 21.84 -13.65 3.76
N ALA A 11 21.34 -12.43 3.99
CA ALA A 11 20.62 -11.65 2.99
C ALA A 11 21.49 -11.38 1.75
N TRP A 12 22.78 -11.09 1.93
CA TRP A 12 23.71 -10.94 0.80
C TRP A 12 23.93 -12.25 0.04
N ALA A 13 24.01 -13.37 0.75
CA ALA A 13 24.30 -14.67 0.14
C ALA A 13 23.12 -15.32 -0.59
N CYS A 14 21.89 -15.14 -0.09
CA CYS A 14 20.70 -15.85 -0.59
C CYS A 14 19.39 -15.03 -0.55
N ALA A 15 19.46 -13.72 -0.32
CA ALA A 15 18.32 -12.81 -0.20
C ALA A 15 17.36 -13.09 0.98
N ASP A 16 17.73 -13.97 1.90
CA ASP A 16 16.99 -14.30 3.11
C ASP A 16 17.86 -14.12 4.37
N PRO A 17 17.28 -13.84 5.53
CA PRO A 17 15.87 -13.60 5.83
C PRO A 17 15.42 -12.18 5.49
N GLY A 18 14.10 -11.99 5.30
CA GLY A 18 13.45 -10.68 5.41
C GLY A 18 13.40 -10.22 6.86
N VAL A 19 13.34 -8.91 7.07
CA VAL A 19 13.25 -8.30 8.41
C VAL A 19 12.00 -7.42 8.48
N GLN A 20 11.23 -7.59 9.56
CA GLN A 20 10.02 -6.81 9.83
C GLN A 20 10.17 -6.01 11.12
N PHE A 21 9.69 -4.78 11.12
CA PHE A 21 9.76 -3.88 12.26
C PHE A 21 8.38 -3.80 12.93
N ASP A 22 8.15 -4.65 13.92
CA ASP A 22 6.86 -4.87 14.57
C ASP A 22 6.19 -3.58 15.06
N THR A 23 6.91 -2.70 15.73
CA THR A 23 6.35 -1.44 16.25
C THR A 23 5.86 -0.57 15.12
N THR A 24 6.70 -0.27 14.15
CA THR A 24 6.37 0.59 13.00
C THR A 24 5.19 0.02 12.21
N ILE A 25 5.16 -1.28 11.93
CA ILE A 25 4.07 -1.93 11.21
C ILE A 25 2.74 -1.75 11.95
N ASN A 26 2.73 -1.98 13.27
CA ASN A 26 1.52 -1.88 14.06
C ASN A 26 1.07 -0.43 14.33
N GLU A 27 1.94 0.56 14.24
CA GLU A 27 1.57 1.98 14.25
C GLU A 27 0.73 2.36 13.02
N TRP A 28 0.94 1.70 11.88
CA TRP A 28 0.19 1.88 10.64
C TRP A 28 -0.98 0.89 10.49
N HIS A 29 -1.28 0.09 11.51
CA HIS A 29 -2.37 -0.86 11.47
C HIS A 29 -3.73 -0.16 11.49
N THR A 30 -4.60 -0.53 10.54
CA THR A 30 -5.94 0.06 10.37
C THR A 30 -7.01 -0.58 11.25
N CYS A 31 -6.79 -1.81 11.74
CA CYS A 31 -7.74 -2.58 12.55
C CYS A 31 -7.13 -3.13 13.86
N PRO A 32 -6.45 -2.30 14.68
CA PRO A 32 -5.71 -2.79 15.86
C PRO A 32 -6.60 -3.32 16.99
N LYS A 33 -7.88 -2.97 17.01
CA LYS A 33 -8.83 -3.47 18.01
C LYS A 33 -9.20 -4.94 17.80
N ASP A 34 -8.93 -5.49 16.61
CA ASP A 34 -9.21 -6.89 16.28
C ASP A 34 -7.99 -7.81 16.40
N GLY A 35 -6.82 -7.25 16.68
CA GLY A 35 -5.58 -8.00 16.88
C GLY A 35 -4.35 -7.23 16.42
N ARG A 36 -3.18 -7.87 16.57
CA ARG A 36 -1.90 -7.34 16.06
C ARG A 36 -1.58 -7.94 14.69
N ILE A 37 -0.80 -7.22 13.92
CA ILE A 37 -0.09 -7.76 12.77
C ILE A 37 1.10 -8.54 13.31
N ASN A 38 1.12 -9.86 13.09
CA ASN A 38 2.16 -10.76 13.59
C ASN A 38 3.19 -11.14 12.53
N ALA A 39 2.78 -11.12 11.25
CA ALA A 39 3.60 -11.53 10.12
C ALA A 39 3.16 -10.83 8.84
N SER A 40 3.94 -11.00 7.79
CA SER A 40 3.60 -10.59 6.43
C SER A 40 3.47 -11.80 5.51
N ASN A 41 2.97 -11.58 4.29
CA ASN A 41 3.19 -12.51 3.19
C ASN A 41 4.68 -12.55 2.78
N PRO A 42 5.12 -13.51 1.95
CA PRO A 42 6.54 -13.67 1.62
C PRO A 42 7.22 -12.43 1.04
N CYS A 43 6.52 -11.66 0.21
CA CYS A 43 7.08 -10.46 -0.42
C CYS A 43 6.92 -9.19 0.44
N SER A 44 6.31 -9.28 1.61
CA SER A 44 6.14 -8.19 2.60
C SER A 44 5.23 -7.02 2.16
N GLU A 45 4.44 -7.18 1.11
CA GLU A 45 3.49 -6.15 0.68
C GLU A 45 2.17 -6.19 1.46
N TYR A 46 1.86 -7.31 2.12
CA TYR A 46 0.63 -7.48 2.87
C TYR A 46 0.89 -7.60 4.37
N MET A 47 0.58 -6.55 5.10
CA MET A 47 0.73 -6.41 6.55
C MET A 47 -0.65 -6.26 7.17
N PHE A 48 -1.27 -7.36 7.59
CA PHE A 48 -2.61 -7.35 8.18
C PHE A 48 -2.79 -8.48 9.18
N LEU A 49 -4.03 -8.69 9.63
CA LEU A 49 -4.40 -9.73 10.60
C LEU A 49 -4.21 -11.14 10.03
N ASP A 50 -3.90 -12.08 10.91
CA ASP A 50 -3.84 -13.51 10.58
C ASP A 50 -5.17 -14.01 10.02
N ASP A 51 -5.12 -15.10 9.24
CA ASP A 51 -6.28 -15.73 8.59
C ASP A 51 -7.06 -14.78 7.66
N THR A 52 -6.40 -13.82 7.06
CA THR A 52 -6.95 -12.97 6.01
C THR A 52 -6.28 -13.24 4.68
N ALA A 53 -6.92 -12.87 3.59
CA ALA A 53 -6.36 -12.99 2.25
C ALA A 53 -6.36 -11.64 1.53
N CYS A 54 -5.45 -11.50 0.59
CA CYS A 54 -5.34 -10.33 -0.28
C CYS A 54 -5.45 -10.79 -1.74
N ASN A 55 -6.47 -10.29 -2.44
CA ASN A 55 -6.55 -10.40 -3.89
C ASN A 55 -5.69 -9.30 -4.53
N LEU A 56 -5.08 -9.58 -5.66
CA LEU A 56 -4.05 -8.73 -6.22
C LEU A 56 -4.38 -8.23 -7.64
N ALA A 57 -4.05 -6.97 -7.89
CA ALA A 57 -3.97 -6.41 -9.24
C ALA A 57 -2.73 -5.50 -9.34
N SER A 58 -2.09 -5.49 -10.51
CA SER A 58 -0.95 -4.61 -10.78
C SER A 58 -1.16 -3.84 -12.09
N ILE A 59 -1.01 -2.54 -12.02
CA ILE A 59 -1.18 -1.63 -13.15
C ILE A 59 0.18 -1.42 -13.82
N ASN A 60 0.27 -1.66 -15.11
CA ASN A 60 1.51 -1.47 -15.87
C ASN A 60 1.72 0.01 -16.20
N LEU A 61 2.69 0.65 -15.54
CA LEU A 61 2.96 2.09 -15.65
C LEU A 61 3.32 2.56 -17.07
N ILE A 62 3.91 1.73 -17.91
CA ILE A 62 4.33 2.10 -19.27
C ILE A 62 3.15 2.53 -20.15
N HIS A 63 1.96 1.99 -19.91
CA HIS A 63 0.77 2.35 -20.69
C HIS A 63 0.21 3.75 -20.38
N PHE A 64 0.81 4.47 -19.45
CA PHE A 64 0.41 5.82 -19.06
C PHE A 64 1.40 6.90 -19.51
N ILE A 65 2.44 6.54 -20.27
CA ILE A 65 3.30 7.49 -20.95
C ILE A 65 2.65 7.84 -22.30
N ASN A 66 2.47 9.12 -22.56
CA ASN A 66 2.00 9.60 -23.84
C ASN A 66 3.14 9.73 -24.87
N ASP A 67 2.82 10.03 -26.13
CA ASP A 67 3.79 10.15 -27.23
C ASP A 67 4.84 11.26 -27.00
N SER A 68 4.55 12.23 -26.15
CA SER A 68 5.49 13.29 -25.73
C SER A 68 6.34 12.92 -24.50
N GLY A 69 6.24 11.69 -24.00
CA GLY A 69 7.01 11.20 -22.87
C GLY A 69 6.49 11.63 -21.50
N HIS A 70 5.33 12.27 -21.42
CA HIS A 70 4.73 12.66 -20.14
C HIS A 70 3.84 11.55 -19.59
N PHE A 71 3.85 11.39 -18.28
CA PHE A 71 2.95 10.48 -17.58
C PHE A 71 1.53 11.09 -17.54
N ASN A 72 0.51 10.28 -17.79
CA ASN A 72 -0.89 10.71 -17.79
C ASN A 72 -1.55 10.31 -16.46
N GLU A 73 -1.54 11.24 -15.51
CA GLU A 73 -2.03 11.05 -14.14
C GLU A 73 -3.54 10.76 -14.10
N GLU A 74 -4.32 11.44 -14.95
CA GLU A 74 -5.79 11.26 -14.99
C GLU A 74 -6.15 9.86 -15.48
N LYS A 75 -5.51 9.39 -16.55
CA LYS A 75 -5.72 8.03 -17.06
C LYS A 75 -5.28 6.98 -16.03
N PHE A 76 -4.18 7.24 -15.34
CA PHE A 76 -3.69 6.35 -14.28
C PHE A 76 -4.65 6.32 -13.08
N ALA A 77 -5.12 7.47 -12.60
CA ALA A 77 -6.11 7.56 -11.53
C ALA A 77 -7.41 6.82 -11.91
N HIS A 78 -7.91 6.99 -13.13
CA HIS A 78 -9.07 6.24 -13.62
C HIS A 78 -8.83 4.71 -13.63
N ALA A 79 -7.65 4.26 -14.04
CA ALA A 79 -7.29 2.85 -13.96
C ALA A 79 -7.25 2.34 -12.51
N CYS A 80 -6.74 3.12 -11.57
CA CYS A 80 -6.76 2.80 -10.13
C CYS A 80 -8.20 2.68 -9.60
N GLU A 81 -9.09 3.59 -9.99
CA GLU A 81 -10.52 3.53 -9.64
C GLU A 81 -11.15 2.22 -10.14
N LEU A 82 -11.00 1.92 -11.43
CA LEU A 82 -11.55 0.70 -12.04
C LEU A 82 -10.99 -0.57 -11.37
N MET A 83 -9.69 -0.64 -11.14
CA MET A 83 -9.08 -1.81 -10.53
C MET A 83 -9.47 -1.99 -9.06
N THR A 84 -9.69 -0.90 -8.33
CA THR A 84 -10.25 -0.97 -6.96
C THR A 84 -11.64 -1.60 -6.98
N ILE A 85 -12.51 -1.21 -7.91
CA ILE A 85 -13.84 -1.81 -8.07
C ILE A 85 -13.76 -3.29 -8.46
N VAL A 86 -12.87 -3.64 -9.39
CA VAL A 86 -12.66 -5.03 -9.80
C VAL A 86 -12.19 -5.90 -8.63
N LEU A 87 -11.24 -5.40 -7.83
CA LEU A 87 -10.75 -6.11 -6.64
C LEU A 87 -11.86 -6.30 -5.60
N GLU A 88 -12.68 -5.28 -5.36
CA GLU A 88 -13.83 -5.34 -4.45
C GLU A 88 -14.85 -6.41 -4.89
N ILE A 89 -15.18 -6.46 -6.17
CA ILE A 89 -16.06 -7.49 -6.73
C ILE A 89 -15.42 -8.87 -6.56
N SER A 90 -14.12 -9.01 -6.81
CA SER A 90 -13.43 -10.30 -6.76
C SER A 90 -13.39 -10.90 -5.35
N VAL A 91 -13.43 -10.10 -4.27
CA VAL A 91 -13.55 -10.61 -2.90
C VAL A 91 -14.83 -11.46 -2.74
N THR A 92 -15.93 -11.05 -3.36
CA THR A 92 -17.21 -11.77 -3.28
C THR A 92 -17.25 -13.03 -4.13
N MET A 93 -16.35 -13.16 -5.11
CA MET A 93 -16.29 -14.27 -6.07
C MET A 93 -15.18 -15.27 -5.73
N ALA A 94 -14.28 -14.92 -4.81
CA ALA A 94 -13.13 -15.72 -4.47
C ALA A 94 -13.52 -16.98 -3.69
N GLN A 95 -12.75 -18.06 -3.91
CA GLN A 95 -12.77 -19.26 -3.09
C GLN A 95 -11.53 -19.26 -2.20
N PHE A 96 -11.72 -19.56 -0.93
CA PHE A 96 -10.65 -19.52 0.08
C PHE A 96 -10.34 -20.93 0.59
N PRO A 97 -9.10 -21.18 1.06
CA PRO A 97 -8.69 -22.53 1.47
C PRO A 97 -9.33 -23.01 2.77
N SER A 98 -9.91 -22.10 3.58
CA SER A 98 -10.64 -22.44 4.81
C SER A 98 -11.80 -21.48 5.06
N ASP A 99 -12.78 -21.92 5.86
CA ASP A 99 -13.94 -21.11 6.25
C ASP A 99 -13.51 -19.87 7.08
N GLU A 100 -12.49 -20.00 7.91
CA GLU A 100 -11.99 -18.87 8.70
C GLU A 100 -11.40 -17.77 7.81
N ILE A 101 -10.58 -18.14 6.82
CA ILE A 101 -10.04 -17.19 5.85
C ILE A 101 -11.16 -16.57 5.02
N ALA A 102 -12.14 -17.36 4.58
CA ALA A 102 -13.29 -16.85 3.85
C ALA A 102 -14.06 -15.80 4.67
N LYS A 103 -14.37 -16.12 5.93
CA LYS A 103 -15.06 -15.24 6.85
C LYS A 103 -14.31 -13.93 7.08
N ARG A 104 -13.01 -14.01 7.44
CA ARG A 104 -12.19 -12.83 7.69
C ARG A 104 -11.98 -11.98 6.43
N SER A 105 -11.76 -12.60 5.29
CA SER A 105 -11.65 -11.88 4.03
C SER A 105 -12.94 -11.12 3.68
N TRP A 106 -14.08 -11.68 3.98
CA TRP A 106 -15.36 -10.99 3.86
C TRP A 106 -15.54 -9.85 4.89
N GLU A 107 -15.14 -10.07 6.13
CA GLU A 107 -15.30 -9.08 7.22
C GLU A 107 -14.45 -7.82 7.02
N TYR A 108 -13.23 -7.97 6.47
CA TYR A 108 -12.26 -6.87 6.32
C TYR A 108 -12.11 -6.36 4.89
N ARG A 109 -12.39 -7.19 3.89
CA ARG A 109 -12.37 -6.85 2.46
C ARG A 109 -11.07 -6.17 2.02
N THR A 110 -9.93 -6.76 2.38
CA THR A 110 -8.61 -6.25 2.04
C THR A 110 -8.30 -6.40 0.56
N LEU A 111 -7.81 -5.33 -0.08
CA LEU A 111 -7.52 -5.25 -1.50
C LEU A 111 -6.04 -4.95 -1.72
N GLY A 112 -5.41 -5.67 -2.65
CA GLY A 112 -4.00 -5.51 -3.03
C GLY A 112 -3.86 -4.85 -4.40
N LEU A 113 -3.81 -3.52 -4.45
CA LEU A 113 -3.56 -2.77 -5.68
C LEU A 113 -2.11 -2.29 -5.73
N GLY A 114 -1.39 -2.66 -6.77
CA GLY A 114 -0.01 -2.27 -7.00
C GLY A 114 0.25 -1.82 -8.43
N PHE A 115 1.51 -1.58 -8.73
CA PHE A 115 1.96 -1.26 -10.08
C PHE A 115 3.20 -2.08 -10.47
N ALA A 116 3.42 -2.20 -11.77
CA ALA A 116 4.56 -2.86 -12.37
C ALA A 116 5.30 -1.92 -13.32
N ASN A 117 6.57 -2.26 -13.61
CA ASN A 117 7.40 -1.54 -14.58
C ASN A 117 7.84 -0.13 -14.19
N LEU A 118 7.97 0.16 -12.88
CA LEU A 118 8.60 1.42 -12.42
C LEU A 118 10.02 1.56 -13.00
N GLY A 119 10.85 0.51 -12.90
CA GLY A 119 12.19 0.55 -13.46
C GLY A 119 12.21 0.79 -14.96
N THR A 120 11.29 0.20 -15.72
CA THR A 120 11.15 0.44 -17.16
C THR A 120 10.72 1.88 -17.46
N LEU A 121 9.77 2.42 -16.68
CA LEU A 121 9.36 3.82 -16.78
C LEU A 121 10.56 4.76 -16.62
N LEU A 122 11.36 4.56 -15.58
CA LEU A 122 12.55 5.38 -15.30
C LEU A 122 13.60 5.25 -16.39
N MET A 123 13.88 4.02 -16.90
CA MET A 123 14.81 3.80 -18.01
C MET A 123 14.37 4.52 -19.29
N VAL A 124 13.09 4.45 -19.64
CA VAL A 124 12.54 5.15 -20.82
C VAL A 124 12.68 6.67 -20.69
N LYS A 125 12.56 7.18 -19.46
CA LYS A 125 12.76 8.62 -19.17
C LYS A 125 14.23 9.01 -19.00
N GLY A 126 15.17 8.08 -19.00
CA GLY A 126 16.60 8.33 -18.76
C GLY A 126 16.93 8.70 -17.31
N ILE A 127 16.09 8.30 -16.34
CA ILE A 127 16.25 8.59 -14.92
C ILE A 127 16.94 7.42 -14.23
N SER A 128 17.97 7.69 -13.43
CA SER A 128 18.63 6.67 -12.62
C SER A 128 17.67 6.11 -11.56
N TYR A 129 17.59 4.77 -11.45
CA TYR A 129 16.73 4.12 -10.44
C TYR A 129 17.10 4.53 -9.02
N ASP A 130 18.39 4.68 -8.71
CA ASP A 130 18.88 5.19 -7.43
C ASP A 130 19.14 6.70 -7.51
N SER A 131 18.06 7.46 -7.62
CA SER A 131 18.11 8.94 -7.61
C SER A 131 16.95 9.51 -6.80
N ASP A 132 17.08 10.75 -6.33
CA ASP A 132 16.00 11.45 -5.63
C ASP A 132 14.81 11.70 -6.54
N GLU A 133 15.06 12.00 -7.81
CA GLU A 133 14.02 12.14 -8.83
C GLU A 133 13.22 10.83 -9.00
N ALA A 134 13.87 9.67 -9.07
CA ALA A 134 13.19 8.38 -9.15
C ALA A 134 12.33 8.10 -7.90
N ARG A 135 12.84 8.43 -6.72
CA ARG A 135 12.11 8.29 -5.45
C ARG A 135 10.89 9.21 -5.41
N SER A 136 11.01 10.45 -5.87
CA SER A 136 9.89 11.40 -5.95
C SER A 136 8.82 10.94 -6.94
N ILE A 137 9.20 10.44 -8.11
CA ILE A 137 8.27 9.85 -9.08
C ILE A 137 7.52 8.67 -8.48
N ALA A 138 8.24 7.75 -7.84
CA ALA A 138 7.62 6.60 -7.18
C ALA A 138 6.66 7.02 -6.06
N GLY A 139 7.04 8.02 -5.26
CA GLY A 139 6.20 8.61 -4.23
C GLY A 139 4.94 9.25 -4.80
N GLY A 140 5.05 10.04 -5.88
CA GLY A 140 3.92 10.67 -6.57
C GLY A 140 2.93 9.65 -7.14
N ILE A 141 3.44 8.63 -7.84
CA ILE A 141 2.62 7.53 -8.37
C ILE A 141 1.88 6.79 -7.23
N SER A 142 2.60 6.51 -6.13
CA SER A 142 2.02 5.85 -4.96
C SER A 142 0.96 6.71 -4.27
N ALA A 143 1.15 8.02 -4.20
CA ALA A 143 0.18 8.96 -3.62
C ALA A 143 -1.11 9.01 -4.46
N ILE A 144 -1.01 9.07 -5.79
CA ILE A 144 -2.17 9.04 -6.69
C ILE A 144 -2.91 7.71 -6.53
N MET A 145 -2.21 6.59 -6.57
CA MET A 145 -2.82 5.26 -6.43
C MET A 145 -3.54 5.10 -5.08
N CYS A 146 -2.85 5.39 -3.99
CA CYS A 146 -3.39 5.27 -2.64
C CYS A 146 -4.59 6.20 -2.43
N GLY A 147 -4.47 7.47 -2.82
CA GLY A 147 -5.54 8.46 -2.71
C GLY A 147 -6.79 8.05 -3.49
N THR A 148 -6.60 7.64 -4.76
CA THR A 148 -7.71 7.20 -5.62
C THR A 148 -8.37 5.93 -5.10
N ALA A 149 -7.58 4.95 -4.63
CA ALA A 149 -8.12 3.70 -4.10
C ALA A 149 -8.99 3.95 -2.85
N TYR A 150 -8.54 4.77 -1.90
CA TYR A 150 -9.33 5.10 -0.71
C TYR A 150 -10.54 6.00 -1.03
N GLU A 151 -10.43 6.91 -1.97
CA GLU A 151 -11.58 7.69 -2.44
C GLU A 151 -12.64 6.77 -3.07
N THR A 152 -12.21 5.83 -3.90
CA THR A 152 -13.10 4.84 -4.52
C THR A 152 -13.75 3.94 -3.48
N SER A 153 -12.98 3.47 -2.49
CA SER A 153 -13.50 2.70 -1.36
C SER A 153 -14.57 3.48 -0.58
N ALA A 154 -14.34 4.77 -0.34
CA ALA A 154 -15.34 5.62 0.33
C ALA A 154 -16.61 5.82 -0.53
N LYS A 155 -16.46 5.98 -1.86
CA LYS A 155 -17.60 6.04 -2.80
C LYS A 155 -18.40 4.74 -2.77
N LEU A 156 -17.74 3.58 -2.79
CA LEU A 156 -18.39 2.28 -2.67
C LEU A 156 -19.11 2.13 -1.33
N ALA A 157 -18.45 2.49 -0.23
CA ALA A 157 -19.03 2.42 1.11
C ALA A 157 -20.27 3.31 1.27
N LYS A 158 -20.36 4.43 0.55
CA LYS A 158 -21.55 5.29 0.52
C LYS A 158 -22.79 4.57 -0.05
N HIS A 159 -22.60 3.65 -0.98
CA HIS A 159 -23.67 2.93 -1.67
C HIS A 159 -23.95 1.55 -1.06
N LEU A 160 -22.89 0.84 -0.64
CA LEU A 160 -22.96 -0.54 -0.19
C LEU A 160 -22.83 -0.72 1.32
N GLY A 161 -22.45 0.35 2.03
CA GLY A 161 -22.00 0.29 3.42
C GLY A 161 -20.49 0.01 3.51
N PRO A 162 -19.85 0.34 4.65
CA PRO A 162 -18.47 0.03 4.90
C PRO A 162 -18.28 -1.47 5.17
N PHE A 163 -17.03 -1.94 5.17
CA PHE A 163 -16.72 -3.32 5.58
C PHE A 163 -17.16 -3.59 7.03
N ASN A 164 -17.48 -4.85 7.35
CA ASN A 164 -18.18 -5.21 8.60
C ASN A 164 -17.46 -4.76 9.87
N ARG A 165 -16.14 -4.75 9.90
CA ARG A 165 -15.36 -4.38 11.08
C ARG A 165 -14.97 -2.89 11.13
N TYR A 166 -15.46 -2.08 10.19
CA TYR A 166 -15.13 -0.66 10.08
C TYR A 166 -15.51 0.14 11.33
N GLU A 167 -16.75 0.07 11.78
CA GLU A 167 -17.22 0.89 12.91
C GLU A 167 -16.44 0.59 14.19
N HIS A 168 -15.99 -0.65 14.37
CA HIS A 168 -15.15 -1.04 15.50
C HIS A 168 -13.75 -0.40 15.45
N ASN A 169 -13.17 -0.26 14.25
CA ASN A 169 -11.81 0.23 14.03
C ASN A 169 -11.73 1.65 13.43
N LYS A 170 -12.85 2.32 13.27
CA LYS A 170 -13.00 3.57 12.52
C LYS A 170 -11.96 4.64 12.87
N ASP A 171 -11.75 4.90 14.16
CA ASP A 171 -10.84 5.97 14.59
C ASP A 171 -9.39 5.68 14.20
N ASP A 172 -8.95 4.42 14.36
CA ASP A 172 -7.62 3.98 13.98
C ASP A 172 -7.43 3.98 12.46
N MET A 173 -8.41 3.49 11.71
CA MET A 173 -8.36 3.53 10.25
C MET A 173 -8.31 4.97 9.73
N LEU A 174 -9.14 5.86 10.23
CA LEU A 174 -9.13 7.27 9.82
C LEU A 174 -7.82 7.98 10.21
N ARG A 175 -7.23 7.63 11.36
CA ARG A 175 -5.90 8.10 11.76
C ARG A 175 -4.83 7.69 10.74
N VAL A 176 -4.80 6.44 10.34
CA VAL A 176 -3.86 5.93 9.35
C VAL A 176 -4.04 6.64 8.00
N ILE A 177 -5.28 6.78 7.52
CA ILE A 177 -5.55 7.49 6.26
C ILE A 177 -5.12 8.97 6.35
N ARG A 178 -5.33 9.64 7.48
CA ARG A 178 -4.84 11.00 7.69
C ARG A 178 -3.31 11.07 7.65
N ASN A 179 -2.61 10.10 8.22
CA ASN A 179 -1.16 10.03 8.15
C ASN A 179 -0.66 9.81 6.71
N HIS A 180 -1.30 8.95 5.92
CA HIS A 180 -1.00 8.81 4.49
C HIS A 180 -1.18 10.13 3.73
N ARG A 181 -2.28 10.85 4.00
CA ARG A 181 -2.52 12.16 3.39
C ARG A 181 -1.44 13.17 3.79
N ARG A 182 -1.04 13.18 5.06
CA ARG A 182 0.04 14.06 5.55
C ARG A 182 1.37 13.76 4.85
N ALA A 183 1.70 12.49 4.67
CA ALA A 183 2.89 12.08 3.93
C ALA A 183 2.86 12.57 2.47
N ALA A 184 1.71 12.48 1.81
CA ALA A 184 1.53 12.97 0.44
C ALA A 184 1.67 14.50 0.32
N TYR A 185 1.33 15.24 1.37
CA TYR A 185 1.50 16.71 1.44
C TYR A 185 2.81 17.17 2.09
N ASN A 186 3.72 16.26 2.38
CA ASN A 186 5.03 16.54 2.98
C ASN A 186 4.95 17.46 4.21
N VAL A 187 3.99 17.18 5.10
CA VAL A 187 3.81 17.98 6.33
C VAL A 187 4.95 17.82 7.32
N SER A 188 5.04 18.70 8.30
CA SER A 188 6.05 18.62 9.36
C SER A 188 5.89 17.36 10.23
N ASN A 189 6.98 16.88 10.82
CA ASN A 189 7.00 15.64 11.59
C ASN A 189 6.05 15.65 12.81
N GLU A 190 5.80 16.82 13.39
CA GLU A 190 4.93 17.00 14.55
C GLU A 190 3.45 16.82 14.25
N GLU A 191 3.07 16.85 12.97
CA GLU A 191 1.68 16.69 12.54
C GLU A 191 1.21 15.23 12.46
N TYR A 192 2.13 14.26 12.43
CA TYR A 192 1.76 12.85 12.37
C TYR A 192 1.18 12.36 13.70
N GLU A 193 0.16 11.51 13.58
CA GLU A 193 -0.56 10.97 14.73
C GLU A 193 0.00 9.60 15.14
N LYS A 194 0.53 9.49 16.36
CA LYS A 194 0.96 8.23 16.99
C LYS A 194 1.98 7.44 16.14
N LEU A 195 3.00 8.10 15.65
CA LEU A 195 4.14 7.49 14.98
C LEU A 195 5.41 7.80 15.77
N GLU A 196 6.23 6.78 16.06
CA GLU A 196 7.59 6.96 16.59
C GLU A 196 8.56 7.36 15.47
N ILE A 197 8.35 6.81 14.27
CA ILE A 197 9.14 7.11 13.08
C ILE A 197 8.22 7.70 12.04
N THR A 198 8.48 8.93 11.65
CA THR A 198 7.73 9.63 10.61
C THR A 198 8.24 9.26 9.22
N PRO A 199 7.37 9.19 8.21
CA PRO A 199 7.80 8.94 6.84
C PRO A 199 8.59 10.12 6.27
N VAL A 200 9.45 9.84 5.30
CA VAL A 200 10.04 10.86 4.44
C VAL A 200 9.00 11.25 3.40
N GLY A 201 8.69 12.54 3.33
CA GLY A 201 7.71 13.06 2.37
C GLY A 201 8.22 13.07 0.93
N ILE A 202 7.34 13.39 0.00
CA ILE A 202 7.66 13.58 -1.42
C ILE A 202 8.35 14.94 -1.56
N ASP A 203 9.49 14.99 -2.25
CA ASP A 203 10.12 16.28 -2.58
C ASP A 203 9.39 16.93 -3.77
N GLU A 204 8.69 18.01 -3.50
CA GLU A 204 7.90 18.75 -4.50
C GLU A 204 8.77 19.52 -5.53
N ASN A 205 10.08 19.60 -5.31
CA ASN A 205 11.01 20.28 -6.22
C ASN A 205 11.64 19.33 -7.25
N LEU A 206 11.35 18.05 -7.17
CA LEU A 206 11.82 17.00 -8.07
C LEU A 206 10.69 16.44 -8.94
#